data_37f44ea8337441f80c6c74510c05d913
#
_entry.id   37f44ea8337441f80c6c74510c05d913
#
_cell.length_a   1.000
_cell.length_b   1.000
_cell.length_c   1.000
_cell.angle_alpha   90.00
_cell.angle_beta   90.00
_cell.angle_gamma   90.00
#
_symmetry.space_group_name_H-M   'P 1'
#
loop_
_entity.id
_entity.type
_entity.pdbx_description
1 polymer ?
#
loop_
_entity_poly.entity_id
_entity_poly.type
_entity_poly.pdbx_seq_one_letter_code
_entity_poly.pdbx_strand_id
1 'polypeptide(L)'
;FFKWIFCIQKGEILSNYKGSARWKFVVLFSIFAMIVVACGGDAVEEETVVEEEVAEEAAPATTEAEVEEAVSAPEGVFKLGIFSDPQSFNIWDALDVQQDFWTYATLSPQATSLFGTNYPSYTLVTALASELVEVSEDNGDGTFSYTVPLHQGIEWSDGEAIDANDMVFTYQTVRDLGMLGAWTYNYPLATEGEDGSVSQGLTNIEAIDDYTVKVTFNFDPGLSIWQYGVGSASIVAEHYWSQFTTDRETLLAAPGDGAPVAGAFEYGTLESGAFYVWEYDEDTMWFGGDNTVYANGGVSYNLDNGVAPKISYEFGDLSGDSISWTDGPYVGTVEFSLYGD
;
A
#
# COMPACT_ATOMS: atom_id res chain seq x y z
N PHE A 1 7.20 0.29 -7.69
CA PHE A 1 6.42 1.18 -8.56
C PHE A 1 7.30 2.14 -9.35
N PHE A 2 8.25 2.83 -8.76
CA PHE A 2 9.13 3.78 -9.45
C PHE A 2 10.05 3.17 -10.53
N LYS A 3 10.40 1.89 -10.45
CA LYS A 3 11.25 1.21 -11.46
C LYS A 3 10.52 0.86 -12.75
N TRP A 4 9.20 0.79 -12.75
CA TRP A 4 8.40 0.33 -13.88
C TRP A 4 8.07 1.43 -14.90
N ILE A 5 7.86 2.66 -14.47
CA ILE A 5 7.57 3.80 -15.36
C ILE A 5 8.75 4.11 -16.29
N PHE A 6 10.00 3.79 -15.88
CA PHE A 6 11.19 4.05 -16.71
C PHE A 6 11.47 3.00 -17.79
N CYS A 7 10.82 1.81 -17.78
CA CYS A 7 11.08 0.77 -18.78
C CYS A 7 10.31 0.92 -20.09
N ILE A 8 9.16 1.55 -20.10
CA ILE A 8 8.30 1.65 -21.30
C ILE A 8 8.78 2.74 -22.29
N GLN A 9 9.49 3.75 -21.83
CA GLN A 9 10.00 4.84 -22.70
C GLN A 9 11.41 4.63 -23.28
N LYS A 10 12.06 3.48 -23.06
CA LYS A 10 13.48 3.25 -23.41
C LYS A 10 13.73 2.44 -24.69
N GLY A 11 12.75 2.27 -25.57
CA GLY A 11 12.93 1.54 -26.83
C GLY A 11 13.90 2.16 -27.84
N GLU A 12 14.16 3.46 -27.84
CA GLU A 12 14.87 4.11 -28.97
C GLU A 12 16.06 5.06 -28.64
N ILE A 13 16.40 5.35 -27.41
CA ILE A 13 17.40 6.41 -27.13
C ILE A 13 18.79 5.89 -26.71
N LEU A 14 19.01 4.61 -26.53
CA LEU A 14 20.29 4.10 -26.00
C LEU A 14 21.23 3.44 -27.00
N SER A 15 21.07 3.65 -28.31
CA SER A 15 21.99 3.02 -29.28
C SER A 15 23.33 3.77 -29.49
N ASN A 16 23.52 4.99 -28.97
CA ASN A 16 24.69 5.81 -29.33
C ASN A 16 25.51 6.44 -28.20
N TYR A 17 25.47 5.95 -26.96
CA TYR A 17 26.33 6.52 -25.92
C TYR A 17 27.32 5.49 -25.34
N LYS A 18 28.55 5.50 -25.86
CA LYS A 18 29.72 4.83 -25.26
C LYS A 18 30.38 5.77 -24.24
N GLY A 19 29.86 5.83 -23.05
CA GLY A 19 30.46 6.54 -21.91
C GLY A 19 30.87 5.58 -20.80
N SER A 20 32.02 5.85 -20.15
CA SER A 20 32.60 4.99 -19.12
C SER A 20 31.71 4.85 -17.88
N ALA A 21 31.74 3.68 -17.21
CA ALA A 21 30.92 3.29 -16.08
C ALA A 21 30.95 4.26 -14.87
N ARG A 22 31.95 5.11 -14.80
CA ARG A 22 32.12 6.08 -13.68
C ARG A 22 31.15 7.28 -13.72
N TRP A 23 30.63 7.62 -14.87
CA TRP A 23 29.73 8.78 -14.99
C TRP A 23 28.25 8.45 -14.72
N LYS A 24 27.90 7.19 -14.78
CA LYS A 24 26.53 6.73 -14.49
C LYS A 24 26.17 6.85 -13.00
N PHE A 25 27.16 6.85 -12.10
CA PHE A 25 26.93 7.02 -10.65
C PHE A 25 26.73 8.48 -10.23
N VAL A 26 27.29 9.45 -10.95
CA VAL A 26 27.23 10.87 -10.58
C VAL A 26 25.86 11.48 -10.88
N VAL A 27 25.18 11.04 -11.93
CA VAL A 27 23.86 11.57 -12.31
C VAL A 27 22.75 11.05 -11.38
N LEU A 28 22.88 9.85 -10.82
CA LEU A 28 21.90 9.34 -9.85
C LEU A 28 21.98 10.01 -8.47
N PHE A 29 23.18 10.53 -8.10
CA PHE A 29 23.36 11.16 -6.77
C PHE A 29 22.92 12.62 -6.74
N SER A 30 22.81 13.29 -7.89
CA SER A 30 22.48 14.72 -7.96
C SER A 30 20.98 15.01 -7.82
N ILE A 31 20.10 14.02 -8.00
CA ILE A 31 18.65 14.19 -7.87
C ILE A 31 18.20 14.00 -6.42
N PHE A 32 19.00 13.32 -5.59
CA PHE A 32 18.65 13.04 -4.18
C PHE A 32 19.06 14.17 -3.21
N ALA A 33 19.87 15.13 -3.64
CA ALA A 33 20.46 16.16 -2.77
C ALA A 33 19.60 17.43 -2.60
N MET A 34 18.41 17.53 -3.19
CA MET A 34 17.59 18.76 -3.16
C MET A 34 16.40 18.74 -2.21
N ILE A 35 16.20 17.70 -1.40
CA ILE A 35 15.03 17.60 -0.52
C ILE A 35 15.33 17.84 0.96
N VAL A 36 16.59 18.05 1.36
CA VAL A 36 16.94 18.25 2.77
C VAL A 36 17.59 19.62 3.01
N VAL A 37 16.84 20.70 2.88
CA VAL A 37 17.15 21.98 3.55
C VAL A 37 15.87 22.76 3.78
N ALA A 38 15.21 22.55 4.90
CA ALA A 38 14.41 23.57 5.59
C ALA A 38 14.01 23.07 6.98
N CYS A 39 14.79 23.32 7.99
CA CYS A 39 14.32 23.74 9.32
C CYS A 39 15.55 24.12 10.16
N GLY A 40 15.80 25.40 10.25
CA GLY A 40 16.63 26.00 11.29
C GLY A 40 15.72 26.41 12.47
N GLY A 41 16.13 26.07 13.65
CA GLY A 41 15.46 26.49 14.90
C GLY A 41 16.49 26.62 16.01
N ASP A 42 16.39 27.69 16.72
CA ASP A 42 17.37 28.32 17.63
C ASP A 42 17.69 27.51 18.88
N ALA A 43 18.92 27.76 19.37
CA ALA A 43 19.46 27.26 20.64
C ALA A 43 18.74 27.88 21.85
N VAL A 44 18.49 27.07 22.88
CA VAL A 44 18.09 27.52 24.22
C VAL A 44 19.10 26.99 25.26
N GLU A 45 19.47 27.90 26.15
CA GLU A 45 20.50 27.80 27.17
C GLU A 45 20.20 26.76 28.28
N GLU A 46 21.29 26.15 28.78
CA GLU A 46 21.32 25.32 29.98
C GLU A 46 21.02 26.13 31.24
N GLU A 47 20.03 25.73 32.02
CA GLU A 47 19.95 26.09 33.47
C GLU A 47 20.05 24.84 34.33
N THR A 48 21.08 24.82 35.15
CA THR A 48 21.34 23.85 36.22
C THR A 48 20.38 24.03 37.38
N VAL A 49 19.71 22.95 37.80
CA VAL A 49 18.96 22.91 39.05
C VAL A 49 19.48 21.82 39.98
N VAL A 50 19.62 22.25 41.23
CA VAL A 50 20.23 21.55 42.36
C VAL A 50 19.31 20.47 42.90
N GLU A 51 19.90 19.32 43.28
CA GLU A 51 19.26 18.23 44.05
C GLU A 51 18.83 18.73 45.46
N GLU A 52 17.60 18.39 45.81
CA GLU A 52 17.17 18.38 47.22
C GLU A 52 16.44 17.05 47.52
N GLU A 53 17.05 16.29 48.41
CA GLU A 53 16.62 14.98 48.91
C GLU A 53 15.50 15.17 49.95
N VAL A 54 14.29 14.63 49.78
CA VAL A 54 13.27 14.54 50.83
C VAL A 54 12.63 13.15 50.85
N ALA A 55 12.51 12.67 52.07
CA ALA A 55 12.17 11.36 52.52
C ALA A 55 10.76 10.83 52.16
N GLU A 56 10.74 9.51 52.06
CA GLU A 56 9.68 8.53 51.93
C GLU A 56 8.57 8.68 52.99
N GLU A 57 7.30 8.80 52.53
CA GLU A 57 6.13 8.47 53.33
C GLU A 57 5.12 7.69 52.47
N ALA A 58 4.87 6.45 52.86
CA ALA A 58 3.99 5.52 52.17
C ALA A 58 2.50 5.91 52.35
N ALA A 59 1.74 6.07 51.31
CA ALA A 59 0.28 6.18 51.29
C ALA A 59 -0.35 5.19 50.26
N PRO A 60 -1.62 4.82 50.40
CA PRO A 60 -2.15 3.55 49.93
C PRO A 60 -2.45 3.53 48.41
N ALA A 61 -2.32 2.33 47.83
CA ALA A 61 -2.63 2.05 46.43
C ALA A 61 -4.08 2.45 46.10
N THR A 62 -4.22 3.53 45.39
CA THR A 62 -5.42 3.83 44.61
C THR A 62 -5.22 3.21 43.25
N THR A 63 -6.05 2.25 42.90
CA THR A 63 -6.15 1.74 41.53
C THR A 63 -6.69 2.88 40.67
N GLU A 64 -5.80 3.62 40.04
CA GLU A 64 -6.17 4.49 38.91
C GLU A 64 -6.63 3.56 37.79
N ALA A 65 -7.89 3.69 37.39
CA ALA A 65 -8.34 3.22 36.11
C ALA A 65 -7.50 3.98 35.08
N GLU A 66 -6.72 3.27 34.29
CA GLU A 66 -6.09 3.78 33.07
C GLU A 66 -7.23 4.34 32.21
N VAL A 67 -7.33 5.66 32.16
CA VAL A 67 -8.14 6.36 31.17
C VAL A 67 -7.35 6.18 29.87
N GLU A 68 -7.82 5.32 28.99
CA GLU A 68 -7.38 5.34 27.59
C GLU A 68 -7.49 6.78 27.11
N GLU A 69 -6.36 7.46 26.95
CA GLU A 69 -6.32 8.72 26.22
C GLU A 69 -6.78 8.39 24.79
N ALA A 70 -7.98 8.79 24.44
CA ALA A 70 -8.45 8.76 23.06
C ALA A 70 -7.40 9.46 22.19
N VAL A 71 -6.82 8.73 21.24
CA VAL A 71 -5.87 9.28 20.28
C VAL A 71 -6.61 10.39 19.56
N SER A 72 -6.20 11.64 19.78
CA SER A 72 -6.83 12.75 19.06
C SER A 72 -6.51 12.67 17.58
N ALA A 73 -7.50 12.90 16.73
CA ALA A 73 -7.30 12.98 15.28
C ALA A 73 -6.10 13.91 14.95
N PRO A 74 -5.23 13.52 13.99
CA PRO A 74 -4.10 14.35 13.62
C PRO A 74 -4.58 15.70 13.06
N GLU A 75 -3.90 16.77 13.42
CA GLU A 75 -4.20 18.11 12.94
C GLU A 75 -3.31 18.48 11.75
N GLY A 76 -3.78 19.42 10.92
CA GLY A 76 -3.01 20.01 9.85
C GLY A 76 -3.33 19.47 8.45
N VAL A 77 -2.77 20.15 7.45
CA VAL A 77 -2.98 19.88 6.03
C VAL A 77 -1.64 19.67 5.36
N PHE A 78 -1.46 18.52 4.73
CA PHE A 78 -0.35 18.28 3.82
C PHE A 78 -0.77 18.60 2.39
N LYS A 79 -0.06 19.52 1.72
CA LYS A 79 -0.36 19.94 0.35
C LYS A 79 0.62 19.32 -0.64
N LEU A 80 0.07 18.61 -1.60
CA LEU A 80 0.83 18.00 -2.70
C LEU A 80 0.44 18.65 -4.02
N GLY A 81 1.43 19.18 -4.75
CA GLY A 81 1.22 19.67 -6.11
C GLY A 81 1.16 18.53 -7.12
N ILE A 82 0.15 18.53 -7.96
CA ILE A 82 -0.02 17.58 -9.06
C ILE A 82 -0.05 18.29 -10.41
N PHE A 83 0.28 17.56 -11.48
CA PHE A 83 0.41 18.14 -12.83
C PHE A 83 -0.77 17.84 -13.76
N SER A 84 -1.64 16.92 -13.38
CA SER A 84 -2.88 16.65 -14.09
C SER A 84 -4.02 16.37 -13.12
N ASP A 85 -5.22 16.79 -13.50
CA ASP A 85 -6.45 16.45 -12.81
C ASP A 85 -6.73 14.96 -12.96
N PRO A 86 -7.25 14.27 -11.93
CA PRO A 86 -7.69 12.89 -12.07
C PRO A 86 -8.68 12.75 -13.22
N GLN A 87 -8.44 11.78 -14.07
CA GLN A 87 -9.27 11.57 -15.26
C GLN A 87 -10.53 10.74 -14.96
N SER A 88 -10.53 10.07 -13.83
CA SER A 88 -11.61 9.19 -13.38
C SER A 88 -11.60 9.11 -11.85
N PHE A 89 -12.76 8.83 -11.24
CA PHE A 89 -12.90 8.46 -9.81
C PHE A 89 -13.16 6.97 -9.64
N ASN A 90 -13.00 6.19 -10.69
CA ASN A 90 -13.19 4.76 -10.73
C ASN A 90 -11.85 4.06 -10.84
N ILE A 91 -11.46 3.29 -9.81
CA ILE A 91 -10.19 2.56 -9.77
C ILE A 91 -10.07 1.53 -10.92
N TRP A 92 -11.17 0.96 -11.37
CA TRP A 92 -11.18 0.03 -12.49
C TRP A 92 -10.76 0.73 -13.78
N ASP A 93 -11.32 1.90 -14.07
CA ASP A 93 -10.98 2.71 -15.24
C ASP A 93 -9.54 3.27 -15.13
N ALA A 94 -9.14 3.73 -13.95
CA ALA A 94 -7.82 4.24 -13.70
C ALA A 94 -6.70 3.23 -13.98
N LEU A 95 -6.90 1.97 -13.64
CA LEU A 95 -5.93 0.88 -13.87
C LEU A 95 -6.07 0.24 -15.27
N ASP A 96 -7.23 0.30 -15.89
CA ASP A 96 -7.50 -0.32 -17.19
C ASP A 96 -7.14 0.61 -18.36
N VAL A 97 -7.74 1.80 -18.41
CA VAL A 97 -7.70 2.71 -19.57
C VAL A 97 -6.77 3.89 -19.34
N GLN A 98 -6.94 4.58 -18.22
CA GLN A 98 -6.26 5.86 -18.01
C GLN A 98 -4.78 5.70 -17.75
N GLN A 99 -4.40 4.77 -16.86
CA GLN A 99 -3.02 4.47 -16.48
C GLN A 99 -2.16 5.73 -16.20
N ASP A 100 -2.80 6.82 -15.81
CA ASP A 100 -2.16 8.05 -15.40
C ASP A 100 -1.76 7.96 -13.92
N PHE A 101 -0.52 8.37 -13.62
CA PHE A 101 0.02 8.26 -12.27
C PHE A 101 -0.80 9.06 -11.25
N TRP A 102 -1.23 10.27 -11.59
CA TRP A 102 -1.95 11.12 -10.64
C TRP A 102 -3.36 10.62 -10.38
N THR A 103 -4.05 10.14 -11.43
CA THR A 103 -5.34 9.45 -11.26
C THR A 103 -5.21 8.24 -10.35
N TYR A 104 -4.23 7.37 -10.59
CA TYR A 104 -4.01 6.21 -9.73
C TYR A 104 -3.63 6.60 -8.30
N ALA A 105 -2.71 7.56 -8.13
CA ALA A 105 -2.27 8.01 -6.80
C ALA A 105 -3.43 8.55 -5.97
N THR A 106 -4.37 9.27 -6.60
CA THR A 106 -5.59 9.78 -5.97
C THR A 106 -6.54 8.66 -5.55
N LEU A 107 -6.67 7.63 -6.38
CA LEU A 107 -7.65 6.56 -6.17
C LEU A 107 -7.08 5.36 -5.41
N SER A 108 -5.79 5.36 -5.09
CA SER A 108 -5.16 4.25 -4.39
C SER A 108 -5.88 3.80 -3.11
N PRO A 109 -6.55 4.68 -2.33
CA PRO A 109 -7.33 4.22 -1.18
C PRO A 109 -8.54 3.34 -1.53
N GLN A 110 -9.04 3.33 -2.77
CA GLN A 110 -10.11 2.42 -3.21
C GLN A 110 -9.67 0.95 -3.32
N ALA A 111 -8.42 0.65 -3.02
CA ALA A 111 -7.89 -0.70 -3.09
C ALA A 111 -6.93 -0.98 -1.94
N THR A 112 -6.87 -2.24 -1.55
CA THR A 112 -5.83 -2.79 -0.66
C THR A 112 -5.04 -3.87 -1.41
N SER A 113 -4.14 -4.59 -0.73
CA SER A 113 -3.37 -5.70 -1.30
C SER A 113 -2.98 -6.68 -0.21
N LEU A 114 -2.54 -7.90 -0.57
CA LEU A 114 -2.03 -8.85 0.42
C LEU A 114 -0.74 -8.35 1.05
N PHE A 115 0.16 -7.80 0.23
CA PHE A 115 1.48 -7.32 0.64
C PHE A 115 1.69 -5.87 0.25
N GLY A 116 2.31 -5.13 1.13
CA GLY A 116 2.76 -3.76 0.92
C GLY A 116 4.27 -3.64 0.78
N THR A 117 4.75 -2.42 0.70
CA THR A 117 6.19 -2.12 0.64
C THR A 117 6.54 -1.13 1.73
N ASN A 118 7.45 -1.51 2.63
CA ASN A 118 7.96 -0.62 3.66
C ASN A 118 8.97 0.37 3.07
N TYR A 119 8.83 1.65 3.40
CA TYR A 119 9.78 2.71 3.04
C TYR A 119 10.63 3.06 4.28
N PRO A 120 11.94 3.37 4.13
CA PRO A 120 12.69 3.53 2.89
C PRO A 120 13.37 2.24 2.38
N SER A 121 13.22 1.11 3.07
CA SER A 121 13.94 -0.13 2.73
C SER A 121 13.46 -0.80 1.44
N TYR A 122 12.24 -0.50 1.00
CA TYR A 122 11.54 -1.18 -0.10
C TYR A 122 11.37 -2.69 0.13
N THR A 123 11.40 -3.09 1.40
CA THR A 123 11.16 -4.47 1.81
C THR A 123 9.66 -4.76 1.72
N LEU A 124 9.33 -5.93 1.25
CA LEU A 124 7.95 -6.40 1.23
C LEU A 124 7.49 -6.65 2.68
N VAL A 125 6.29 -6.24 2.97
CA VAL A 125 5.67 -6.39 4.29
C VAL A 125 4.24 -6.90 4.12
N THR A 126 3.65 -7.39 5.20
CA THR A 126 2.23 -7.74 5.21
C THR A 126 1.37 -6.47 5.09
N ALA A 127 0.23 -6.59 4.42
CA ALA A 127 -0.85 -5.61 4.43
C ALA A 127 -2.14 -6.33 4.85
N LEU A 128 -2.99 -6.79 3.94
CA LEU A 128 -4.14 -7.62 4.30
C LEU A 128 -3.74 -9.03 4.78
N ALA A 129 -2.65 -9.59 4.24
CA ALA A 129 -2.12 -10.88 4.68
C ALA A 129 -1.56 -10.79 6.10
N SER A 130 -1.83 -11.79 6.94
CA SER A 130 -1.30 -11.86 8.31
C SER A 130 0.13 -12.42 8.40
N GLU A 131 0.65 -12.95 7.29
CA GLU A 131 2.03 -13.41 7.17
C GLU A 131 2.55 -13.31 5.72
N LEU A 132 3.86 -13.22 5.54
CA LEU A 132 4.50 -13.26 4.24
C LEU A 132 4.67 -14.71 3.79
N VAL A 133 3.81 -15.17 2.89
CA VAL A 133 3.90 -16.49 2.27
C VAL A 133 4.83 -16.41 1.06
N GLU A 134 6.08 -16.88 1.22
CA GLU A 134 7.12 -16.74 0.19
C GLU A 134 7.27 -17.97 -0.70
N VAL A 135 6.91 -19.15 -0.21
CA VAL A 135 7.17 -20.44 -0.87
C VAL A 135 5.87 -21.07 -1.33
N SER A 136 5.82 -21.44 -2.60
CA SER A 136 4.70 -22.15 -3.18
C SER A 136 4.63 -23.62 -2.71
N GLU A 137 3.43 -24.17 -2.71
CA GLU A 137 3.17 -25.60 -2.58
C GLU A 137 3.05 -26.22 -3.97
N ASP A 138 3.83 -27.27 -4.25
CA ASP A 138 3.66 -28.12 -5.45
C ASP A 138 2.45 -29.05 -5.26
N ASN A 139 1.40 -28.86 -6.03
CA ASN A 139 0.17 -29.66 -5.94
C ASN A 139 0.33 -31.07 -6.57
N GLY A 140 1.46 -31.36 -7.23
CA GLY A 140 1.75 -32.67 -7.85
C GLY A 140 1.05 -32.93 -9.19
N ASP A 141 0.30 -31.95 -9.70
CA ASP A 141 -0.38 -32.00 -11.01
C ASP A 141 0.17 -31.00 -12.03
N GLY A 142 1.29 -30.35 -11.68
CA GLY A 142 1.93 -29.30 -12.48
C GLY A 142 1.44 -27.90 -12.14
N THR A 143 0.62 -27.77 -11.10
CA THR A 143 0.23 -26.48 -10.55
C THR A 143 0.94 -26.20 -9.21
N PHE A 144 1.06 -24.94 -8.87
CA PHE A 144 1.67 -24.43 -7.64
C PHE A 144 0.74 -23.45 -6.96
N SER A 145 0.64 -23.51 -5.65
CA SER A 145 -0.28 -22.63 -4.91
C SER A 145 0.37 -21.98 -3.70
N TYR A 146 -0.21 -20.85 -3.31
CA TYR A 146 0.05 -20.14 -2.06
C TYR A 146 -1.24 -20.08 -1.27
N THR A 147 -1.21 -20.54 -0.02
CA THR A 147 -2.32 -20.42 0.92
C THR A 147 -1.98 -19.28 1.87
N VAL A 148 -2.73 -18.18 1.79
CA VAL A 148 -2.44 -16.92 2.48
C VAL A 148 -3.49 -16.65 3.52
N PRO A 149 -3.15 -16.66 4.81
CA PRO A 149 -4.06 -16.21 5.87
C PRO A 149 -4.14 -14.67 5.88
N LEU A 150 -5.31 -14.15 6.19
CA LEU A 150 -5.63 -12.72 6.24
C LEU A 150 -5.79 -12.24 7.69
N HIS A 151 -5.54 -10.96 7.94
CA HIS A 151 -5.93 -10.33 9.19
C HIS A 151 -7.44 -10.29 9.32
N GLN A 152 -7.93 -10.47 10.56
CA GLN A 152 -9.35 -10.35 10.88
C GLN A 152 -9.62 -8.99 11.52
N GLY A 153 -10.82 -8.45 11.31
CA GLY A 153 -11.24 -7.18 11.90
C GLY A 153 -10.70 -5.94 11.18
N ILE A 154 -10.28 -6.09 9.92
CA ILE A 154 -10.02 -4.96 9.02
C ILE A 154 -11.30 -4.70 8.25
N GLU A 155 -11.67 -3.43 8.12
CA GLU A 155 -12.91 -2.98 7.49
C GLU A 155 -12.63 -1.94 6.41
N TRP A 156 -13.50 -1.88 5.42
CA TRP A 156 -13.62 -0.75 4.50
C TRP A 156 -14.18 0.47 5.25
N SER A 157 -14.05 1.67 4.67
CA SER A 157 -14.53 2.93 5.29
C SER A 157 -16.03 2.98 5.56
N ASP A 158 -16.82 2.10 4.99
CA ASP A 158 -18.26 1.95 5.23
C ASP A 158 -18.60 0.89 6.28
N GLY A 159 -17.60 0.29 6.93
CA GLY A 159 -17.75 -0.69 8.00
C GLY A 159 -17.96 -2.14 7.55
N GLU A 160 -17.95 -2.42 6.24
CA GLU A 160 -17.96 -3.80 5.74
C GLU A 160 -16.57 -4.43 5.86
N ALA A 161 -16.51 -5.71 6.27
CA ALA A 161 -15.25 -6.42 6.47
C ALA A 161 -14.46 -6.54 5.16
N ILE A 162 -13.14 -6.39 5.25
CA ILE A 162 -12.23 -6.76 4.17
C ILE A 162 -11.87 -8.23 4.34
N ASP A 163 -12.27 -9.07 3.38
CA ASP A 163 -12.10 -10.51 3.49
C ASP A 163 -11.59 -11.17 2.20
N ALA A 164 -11.51 -12.50 2.22
CA ALA A 164 -11.02 -13.29 1.10
C ALA A 164 -11.89 -13.16 -0.16
N ASN A 165 -13.18 -12.84 -0.01
CA ASN A 165 -14.11 -12.73 -1.13
C ASN A 165 -13.83 -11.48 -1.97
N ASP A 166 -13.34 -10.39 -1.37
CA ASP A 166 -12.92 -9.20 -2.10
C ASP A 166 -11.81 -9.51 -3.12
N MET A 167 -10.82 -10.33 -2.73
CA MET A 167 -9.76 -10.75 -3.65
C MET A 167 -10.28 -11.69 -4.74
N VAL A 168 -11.15 -12.65 -4.36
CA VAL A 168 -11.76 -13.58 -5.33
C VAL A 168 -12.62 -12.83 -6.33
N PHE A 169 -13.44 -11.90 -5.87
CA PHE A 169 -14.26 -11.02 -6.70
C PHE A 169 -13.40 -10.20 -7.68
N THR A 170 -12.34 -9.57 -7.18
CA THR A 170 -11.46 -8.75 -8.01
C THR A 170 -10.82 -9.59 -9.11
N TYR A 171 -10.26 -10.77 -8.77
CA TYR A 171 -9.70 -11.70 -9.74
C TYR A 171 -10.72 -12.17 -10.79
N GLN A 172 -11.90 -12.58 -10.34
CA GLN A 172 -12.95 -13.05 -11.24
C GLN A 172 -13.40 -11.94 -12.19
N THR A 173 -13.56 -10.74 -11.69
CA THR A 173 -13.93 -9.56 -12.50
C THR A 173 -12.86 -9.27 -13.56
N VAL A 174 -11.57 -9.29 -13.20
CA VAL A 174 -10.47 -9.12 -14.16
C VAL A 174 -10.51 -10.18 -15.25
N ARG A 175 -10.73 -11.44 -14.88
CA ARG A 175 -10.79 -12.58 -15.80
C ARG A 175 -12.02 -12.52 -16.70
N ASP A 176 -13.20 -12.39 -16.10
CA ASP A 176 -14.47 -12.61 -16.77
C ASP A 176 -14.87 -11.43 -17.66
N LEU A 177 -14.49 -10.22 -17.28
CA LEU A 177 -14.72 -9.02 -18.09
C LEU A 177 -13.54 -8.69 -19.03
N GLY A 178 -12.42 -9.42 -18.94
CA GLY A 178 -11.25 -9.21 -19.79
C GLY A 178 -10.63 -7.84 -19.56
N MET A 179 -10.38 -7.49 -18.31
CA MET A 179 -9.76 -6.22 -17.95
C MET A 179 -8.34 -6.13 -18.53
N LEU A 180 -7.91 -4.92 -18.84
CA LEU A 180 -6.65 -4.64 -19.52
C LEU A 180 -5.71 -3.79 -18.64
N GLY A 181 -4.76 -3.12 -19.27
CA GLY A 181 -3.88 -2.17 -18.60
C GLY A 181 -3.11 -2.76 -17.45
N ALA A 182 -3.10 -2.08 -16.31
CA ALA A 182 -2.40 -2.51 -15.11
C ALA A 182 -3.02 -3.76 -14.48
N TRP A 183 -4.31 -4.03 -14.69
CA TRP A 183 -4.95 -5.25 -14.22
C TRP A 183 -4.30 -6.53 -14.74
N THR A 184 -3.77 -6.53 -15.98
CA THR A 184 -3.06 -7.69 -16.56
C THR A 184 -1.72 -7.96 -15.89
N TYR A 185 -1.13 -6.98 -15.21
CA TYR A 185 0.09 -7.15 -14.43
C TYR A 185 -0.21 -7.56 -12.99
N ASN A 186 -1.29 -7.04 -12.44
CA ASN A 186 -1.77 -7.40 -11.13
C ASN A 186 -2.24 -8.86 -11.10
N TYR A 187 -2.94 -9.28 -12.16
CA TYR A 187 -3.48 -10.64 -12.31
C TYR A 187 -3.02 -11.23 -13.65
N PRO A 188 -1.77 -11.75 -13.74
CA PRO A 188 -1.21 -12.29 -14.99
C PRO A 188 -1.84 -13.66 -15.31
N LEU A 189 -3.02 -13.65 -15.93
CA LEU A 189 -3.81 -14.84 -16.21
C LEU A 189 -3.09 -15.82 -17.16
N ALA A 190 -3.22 -17.12 -16.90
CA ALA A 190 -2.92 -18.14 -17.89
C ALA A 190 -3.95 -18.07 -19.03
N THR A 191 -3.49 -18.04 -20.26
CA THR A 191 -4.35 -17.92 -21.46
C THR A 191 -4.09 -19.08 -22.42
N GLU A 192 -5.14 -19.56 -23.09
CA GLU A 192 -5.04 -20.57 -24.12
C GLU A 192 -4.82 -19.91 -25.49
N GLY A 193 -3.77 -20.29 -26.18
CA GLY A 193 -3.48 -19.86 -27.54
C GLY A 193 -4.32 -20.61 -28.58
N GLU A 194 -4.39 -20.08 -29.81
CA GLU A 194 -5.13 -20.70 -30.93
C GLU A 194 -4.62 -22.10 -31.30
N ASP A 195 -3.38 -22.42 -30.95
CA ASP A 195 -2.74 -23.73 -31.17
C ASP A 195 -2.98 -24.71 -30.01
N GLY A 196 -3.78 -24.34 -29.00
CA GLY A 196 -4.06 -25.11 -27.81
C GLY A 196 -2.94 -25.11 -26.77
N SER A 197 -1.90 -24.27 -26.95
CA SER A 197 -0.90 -24.04 -25.92
C SER A 197 -1.46 -23.18 -24.81
N VAL A 198 -1.03 -23.42 -23.55
CA VAL A 198 -1.43 -22.60 -22.40
C VAL A 198 -0.20 -21.81 -21.93
N SER A 199 -0.36 -20.49 -21.82
CA SER A 199 0.69 -19.63 -21.28
C SER A 199 0.90 -19.87 -19.77
N GLN A 200 2.12 -19.55 -19.29
CA GLN A 200 2.36 -19.51 -17.85
C GLN A 200 1.58 -18.35 -17.24
N GLY A 201 0.89 -18.60 -16.13
CA GLY A 201 0.10 -17.57 -15.46
C GLY A 201 -0.73 -18.09 -14.29
N LEU A 202 -1.47 -17.16 -13.72
CA LEU A 202 -2.46 -17.37 -12.68
C LEU A 202 -3.65 -18.16 -13.25
N THR A 203 -4.02 -19.24 -12.58
CA THR A 203 -5.14 -20.11 -13.00
C THR A 203 -6.36 -20.01 -12.12
N ASN A 204 -6.16 -19.74 -10.82
CA ASN A 204 -7.28 -19.61 -9.88
C ASN A 204 -6.92 -18.77 -8.65
N ILE A 205 -7.93 -18.09 -8.11
CA ILE A 205 -7.95 -17.57 -6.73
C ILE A 205 -9.27 -18.01 -6.13
N GLU A 206 -9.20 -18.62 -4.96
CA GLU A 206 -10.37 -19.11 -4.22
C GLU A 206 -10.26 -18.76 -2.74
N ALA A 207 -11.39 -18.45 -2.12
CA ALA A 207 -11.52 -18.35 -0.68
C ALA A 207 -11.66 -19.77 -0.09
N ILE A 208 -10.75 -20.14 0.80
CA ILE A 208 -10.85 -21.38 1.57
C ILE A 208 -11.84 -21.19 2.73
N ASP A 209 -11.80 -20.02 3.31
CA ASP A 209 -12.73 -19.46 4.28
C ASP A 209 -12.68 -17.92 4.16
N ASP A 210 -13.42 -17.19 5.00
CA ASP A 210 -13.51 -15.72 4.94
C ASP A 210 -12.15 -15.03 5.11
N TYR A 211 -11.18 -15.67 5.74
CA TYR A 211 -9.85 -15.10 6.05
C TYR A 211 -8.68 -15.95 5.54
N THR A 212 -8.92 -16.75 4.52
CA THR A 212 -7.87 -17.54 3.88
C THR A 212 -8.08 -17.63 2.37
N VAL A 213 -7.15 -17.08 1.60
CA VAL A 213 -7.16 -17.20 0.13
C VAL A 213 -6.15 -18.23 -0.34
N LYS A 214 -6.51 -18.98 -1.39
CA LYS A 214 -5.58 -19.83 -2.13
C LYS A 214 -5.41 -19.30 -3.54
N VAL A 215 -4.16 -19.02 -3.90
CA VAL A 215 -3.76 -18.51 -5.22
C VAL A 215 -3.00 -19.61 -5.96
N THR A 216 -3.44 -19.98 -7.18
CA THR A 216 -2.89 -21.10 -7.94
C THR A 216 -2.35 -20.65 -9.29
N PHE A 217 -1.15 -21.13 -9.64
CA PHE A 217 -0.48 -20.91 -10.92
C PHE A 217 -0.23 -22.25 -11.63
N ASN A 218 -0.11 -22.24 -12.95
CA ASN A 218 0.31 -23.41 -13.73
C ASN A 218 1.85 -23.54 -13.89
N PHE A 219 2.61 -22.87 -13.05
CA PHE A 219 4.07 -22.92 -12.96
C PHE A 219 4.49 -22.40 -11.58
N ASP A 220 5.74 -22.59 -11.19
CA ASP A 220 6.29 -22.03 -9.96
C ASP A 220 6.71 -20.57 -10.19
N PRO A 221 5.93 -19.56 -9.74
CA PRO A 221 6.23 -18.17 -10.00
C PRO A 221 7.33 -17.67 -9.06
N GLY A 222 8.25 -16.86 -9.59
CA GLY A 222 9.24 -16.17 -8.79
C GLY A 222 8.68 -14.91 -8.10
N LEU A 223 9.53 -14.24 -7.32
CA LEU A 223 9.24 -13.04 -6.55
C LEU A 223 8.46 -11.96 -7.33
N SER A 224 8.82 -11.70 -8.58
CA SER A 224 8.22 -10.62 -9.37
C SER A 224 6.77 -10.90 -9.77
N ILE A 225 6.38 -12.16 -9.89
CA ILE A 225 5.01 -12.56 -10.27
C ILE A 225 4.17 -12.81 -9.04
N TRP A 226 4.74 -13.45 -8.02
CA TRP A 226 4.01 -13.70 -6.79
C TRP A 226 4.00 -12.46 -5.87
N GLN A 227 5.10 -12.17 -5.17
CA GLN A 227 5.10 -11.19 -4.09
C GLN A 227 4.89 -9.76 -4.59
N TYR A 228 5.60 -9.35 -5.66
CA TYR A 228 5.48 -8.01 -6.25
C TYR A 228 4.46 -7.92 -7.40
N GLY A 229 3.86 -9.03 -7.78
CA GLY A 229 2.76 -9.14 -8.74
C GLY A 229 1.43 -9.34 -8.01
N VAL A 230 0.94 -10.58 -7.99
CA VAL A 230 -0.38 -10.93 -7.44
C VAL A 230 -0.52 -10.61 -5.95
N GLY A 231 0.54 -10.81 -5.15
CA GLY A 231 0.53 -10.47 -3.73
C GLY A 231 0.43 -8.95 -3.44
N SER A 232 0.87 -8.11 -4.38
CA SER A 232 0.72 -6.65 -4.31
C SER A 232 -0.35 -6.12 -5.27
N ALA A 233 -1.21 -7.00 -5.80
CA ALA A 233 -2.31 -6.63 -6.68
C ALA A 233 -3.38 -5.85 -5.92
N SER A 234 -4.01 -4.90 -6.63
CA SER A 234 -5.16 -4.18 -6.10
C SER A 234 -6.33 -5.12 -5.83
N ILE A 235 -6.89 -5.07 -4.64
CA ILE A 235 -8.09 -5.76 -4.17
C ILE A 235 -9.13 -4.68 -3.88
N VAL A 236 -10.34 -4.81 -4.38
CA VAL A 236 -11.41 -3.81 -4.26
C VAL A 236 -12.64 -4.39 -3.58
N ALA A 237 -13.47 -3.54 -3.01
CA ALA A 237 -14.67 -3.91 -2.26
C ALA A 237 -15.73 -4.61 -3.14
N GLU A 238 -15.96 -5.91 -2.93
CA GLU A 238 -16.96 -6.68 -3.67
C GLU A 238 -18.37 -6.08 -3.52
N HIS A 239 -18.77 -5.78 -2.28
CA HIS A 239 -20.14 -5.32 -1.96
C HIS A 239 -20.52 -4.04 -2.71
N TYR A 240 -19.56 -3.16 -2.99
CA TYR A 240 -19.78 -1.95 -3.77
C TYR A 240 -19.72 -2.22 -5.27
N TRP A 241 -18.67 -2.88 -5.75
CA TRP A 241 -18.38 -2.97 -7.17
C TRP A 241 -19.21 -4.06 -7.90
N SER A 242 -19.71 -5.09 -7.21
CA SER A 242 -20.44 -6.21 -7.82
C SER A 242 -21.68 -5.79 -8.60
N GLN A 243 -22.33 -4.70 -8.23
CA GLN A 243 -23.51 -4.18 -8.92
C GLN A 243 -23.20 -3.64 -10.33
N PHE A 244 -21.94 -3.37 -10.65
CA PHE A 244 -21.51 -2.79 -11.93
C PHE A 244 -20.86 -3.81 -12.88
N THR A 245 -20.74 -5.07 -12.51
CA THR A 245 -20.01 -6.12 -13.27
C THR A 245 -20.84 -6.82 -14.34
N THR A 246 -21.90 -6.19 -14.85
CA THR A 246 -22.70 -6.74 -15.97
C THR A 246 -21.84 -6.92 -17.22
N ASP A 247 -20.97 -5.97 -17.51
CA ASP A 247 -19.97 -5.99 -18.57
C ASP A 247 -18.88 -4.96 -18.27
N ARG A 248 -17.76 -5.04 -19.02
CA ARG A 248 -16.60 -4.17 -18.82
C ARG A 248 -16.93 -2.68 -19.02
N GLU A 249 -17.76 -2.33 -20.01
CA GLU A 249 -18.11 -0.92 -20.29
C GLU A 249 -18.91 -0.32 -19.11
N THR A 250 -19.85 -1.08 -18.58
CA THR A 250 -20.65 -0.69 -17.38
C THR A 250 -19.73 -0.48 -16.18
N LEU A 251 -18.78 -1.38 -15.94
CA LEU A 251 -17.84 -1.28 -14.81
C LEU A 251 -16.93 -0.05 -14.95
N LEU A 252 -16.37 0.20 -16.15
CA LEU A 252 -15.48 1.34 -16.38
C LEU A 252 -16.23 2.68 -16.33
N ALA A 253 -17.52 2.71 -16.61
CA ALA A 253 -18.37 3.90 -16.54
C ALA A 253 -19.03 4.10 -15.15
N ALA A 254 -18.83 3.18 -14.21
CA ALA A 254 -19.45 3.27 -12.90
C ALA A 254 -18.93 4.49 -12.11
N PRO A 255 -19.78 5.14 -11.30
CA PRO A 255 -19.32 6.20 -10.41
C PRO A 255 -18.39 5.61 -9.34
N GLY A 256 -17.22 6.20 -9.18
CA GLY A 256 -16.24 5.74 -8.20
C GLY A 256 -16.13 6.65 -6.98
N ASP A 257 -16.78 7.80 -7.00
CA ASP A 257 -16.78 8.81 -5.94
C ASP A 257 -17.49 8.38 -4.64
N GLY A 258 -18.26 7.29 -4.69
CA GLY A 258 -18.88 6.66 -3.52
C GLY A 258 -18.29 5.28 -3.20
N ALA A 259 -17.18 4.90 -3.83
CA ALA A 259 -16.55 3.62 -3.52
C ALA A 259 -15.88 3.67 -2.14
N PRO A 260 -16.05 2.63 -1.31
CA PRO A 260 -15.37 2.58 -0.03
C PRO A 260 -13.86 2.49 -0.21
N VAL A 261 -13.13 2.96 0.78
CA VAL A 261 -11.67 3.00 0.77
C VAL A 261 -11.09 2.12 1.88
N ALA A 262 -9.86 1.64 1.66
CA ALA A 262 -9.06 0.93 2.63
C ALA A 262 -7.82 1.77 2.95
N GLY A 263 -7.84 2.47 4.06
CA GLY A 263 -6.73 3.36 4.39
C GLY A 263 -7.09 4.33 5.50
N ALA A 264 -6.13 5.15 5.90
CA ALA A 264 -6.32 6.14 6.95
C ALA A 264 -7.06 7.41 6.47
N PHE A 265 -7.46 7.47 5.21
CA PHE A 265 -8.10 8.64 4.62
C PHE A 265 -9.25 8.22 3.71
N GLU A 266 -10.33 8.97 3.79
CA GLU A 266 -11.45 8.91 2.86
C GLU A 266 -11.47 10.12 1.92
N TYR A 267 -12.36 10.08 0.93
CA TYR A 267 -12.50 11.21 -0.01
C TYR A 267 -13.33 12.33 0.61
N GLY A 268 -12.70 13.50 0.74
CA GLY A 268 -13.35 14.75 1.10
C GLY A 268 -13.81 15.54 -0.12
N THR A 269 -13.52 16.84 -0.11
CA THR A 269 -13.95 17.77 -1.17
C THR A 269 -13.16 17.58 -2.45
N LEU A 270 -13.86 17.55 -3.58
CA LEU A 270 -13.31 17.61 -4.93
C LEU A 270 -13.76 18.87 -5.65
N GLU A 271 -12.80 19.61 -6.24
CA GLU A 271 -13.05 20.70 -7.20
C GLU A 271 -12.21 20.46 -8.45
N SER A 272 -12.85 19.92 -9.51
CA SER A 272 -12.17 19.59 -10.76
C SER A 272 -11.47 20.81 -11.36
N GLY A 273 -10.23 20.61 -11.79
CA GLY A 273 -9.37 21.68 -12.29
C GLY A 273 -8.74 22.59 -11.23
N ALA A 274 -8.94 22.29 -9.94
CA ALA A 274 -8.38 23.04 -8.84
C ALA A 274 -7.69 22.16 -7.80
N PHE A 275 -8.44 21.37 -7.07
CA PHE A 275 -7.90 20.50 -6.01
C PHE A 275 -8.87 19.37 -5.66
N TYR A 276 -8.34 18.36 -4.97
CA TYR A 276 -9.11 17.36 -4.23
C TYR A 276 -8.43 17.04 -2.90
N VAL A 277 -9.21 16.49 -1.98
CA VAL A 277 -8.82 16.34 -0.58
C VAL A 277 -9.07 14.92 -0.14
N TRP A 278 -8.12 14.35 0.63
CA TRP A 278 -8.37 13.22 1.50
C TRP A 278 -8.51 13.72 2.94
N GLU A 279 -9.48 13.21 3.64
CA GLU A 279 -9.75 13.53 5.04
C GLU A 279 -9.46 12.29 5.90
N TYR A 280 -8.81 12.51 7.05
CA TYR A 280 -8.50 11.43 7.98
C TYR A 280 -9.80 10.78 8.46
N ASP A 281 -9.82 9.46 8.42
CA ASP A 281 -10.91 8.63 8.92
C ASP A 281 -10.44 7.88 10.18
N GLU A 282 -11.04 8.21 11.32
CA GLU A 282 -10.68 7.61 12.61
C GLU A 282 -11.18 6.18 12.77
N ASP A 283 -12.14 5.75 11.95
CA ASP A 283 -12.73 4.42 12.00
C ASP A 283 -11.90 3.37 11.25
N THR A 284 -10.95 3.80 10.39
CA THR A 284 -10.07 2.89 9.62
C THR A 284 -8.65 2.78 10.19
N MET A 285 -8.52 2.44 11.45
CA MET A 285 -7.31 2.57 12.28
C MET A 285 -6.30 1.41 12.18
N TRP A 286 -6.24 0.64 11.11
CA TRP A 286 -5.26 -0.44 10.98
C TRP A 286 -3.88 -0.01 10.46
N PHE A 287 -3.57 1.29 10.58
CA PHE A 287 -2.30 1.92 10.28
C PHE A 287 -1.66 2.52 11.54
N GLY A 288 -0.41 2.92 11.45
CA GLY A 288 0.25 3.68 12.49
C GLY A 288 1.18 2.86 13.38
N GLY A 289 1.80 1.80 12.85
CA GLY A 289 2.76 1.00 13.60
C GLY A 289 4.13 1.65 13.74
N ASP A 290 4.90 1.16 14.72
CA ASP A 290 6.28 1.57 14.94
C ASP A 290 7.22 0.82 13.99
N ASN A 291 8.00 1.58 13.24
CA ASN A 291 9.07 1.07 12.37
C ASN A 291 10.44 1.28 12.99
N THR A 292 11.33 0.32 12.79
CA THR A 292 12.76 0.49 13.06
C THR A 292 13.58 -0.10 11.91
N VAL A 293 14.47 0.71 11.34
CA VAL A 293 15.42 0.28 10.31
C VAL A 293 16.83 0.27 10.89
N TYR A 294 17.53 -0.83 10.70
CA TYR A 294 18.87 -1.07 11.21
C TYR A 294 19.92 -0.89 10.12
N ALA A 295 21.10 -0.40 10.49
CA ALA A 295 22.20 -0.11 9.56
C ALA A 295 22.67 -1.33 8.75
N ASN A 296 22.50 -2.54 9.30
CA ASN A 296 22.83 -3.81 8.64
C ASN A 296 21.69 -4.37 7.76
N GLY A 297 20.64 -3.57 7.49
CA GLY A 297 19.56 -3.89 6.57
C GLY A 297 18.39 -4.64 7.19
N GLY A 298 18.36 -4.75 8.53
CA GLY A 298 17.19 -5.27 9.25
C GLY A 298 16.08 -4.25 9.34
N VAL A 299 14.85 -4.74 9.46
CA VAL A 299 13.63 -3.95 9.69
C VAL A 299 12.78 -4.66 10.72
N SER A 300 12.22 -3.91 11.66
CA SER A 300 11.14 -4.38 12.52
C SER A 300 9.94 -3.42 12.43
N TYR A 301 8.75 -3.99 12.52
CA TYR A 301 7.48 -3.25 12.55
C TYR A 301 6.60 -3.81 13.65
N ASN A 302 5.90 -2.94 14.34
CA ASN A 302 4.94 -3.32 15.37
C ASN A 302 3.75 -2.36 15.36
N LEU A 303 2.56 -2.90 15.09
CA LEU A 303 1.29 -2.22 15.23
C LEU A 303 0.52 -2.84 16.39
N ASP A 304 0.31 -2.10 17.46
CA ASP A 304 -0.52 -2.46 18.60
C ASP A 304 -1.16 -1.19 19.17
N ASN A 305 -2.10 -0.63 18.43
CA ASN A 305 -2.82 0.58 18.81
C ASN A 305 -4.11 0.31 19.60
N GLY A 306 -4.40 -0.96 19.91
CA GLY A 306 -5.59 -1.38 20.68
C GLY A 306 -6.89 -1.47 19.87
N VAL A 307 -6.93 -0.97 18.65
CA VAL A 307 -8.13 -0.91 17.79
C VAL A 307 -8.00 -1.85 16.59
N ALA A 308 -6.85 -1.84 15.93
CA ALA A 308 -6.54 -2.68 14.77
C ALA A 308 -6.01 -4.06 15.18
N PRO A 309 -5.98 -5.03 14.25
CA PRO A 309 -5.26 -6.29 14.49
C PRO A 309 -3.79 -6.01 14.80
N LYS A 310 -3.23 -6.74 15.76
CA LYS A 310 -1.82 -6.63 16.09
C LYS A 310 -0.99 -7.19 14.94
N ILE A 311 -0.13 -6.36 14.36
CA ILE A 311 0.77 -6.73 13.28
C ILE A 311 2.21 -6.55 13.76
N SER A 312 3.00 -7.61 13.72
CA SER A 312 4.41 -7.53 14.07
C SER A 312 5.25 -8.40 13.14
N TYR A 313 6.32 -7.85 12.61
CA TYR A 313 7.27 -8.60 11.80
C TYR A 313 8.71 -8.09 11.97
N GLU A 314 9.67 -8.97 11.69
CA GLU A 314 11.09 -8.67 11.71
C GLU A 314 11.77 -9.33 10.49
N PHE A 315 12.65 -8.59 9.82
CA PHE A 315 13.42 -9.08 8.68
C PHE A 315 14.88 -8.70 8.78
N GLY A 316 15.75 -9.50 8.19
CA GLY A 316 17.15 -9.20 8.00
C GLY A 316 17.97 -9.17 9.28
N ASP A 317 19.06 -8.41 9.27
CA ASP A 317 19.99 -8.30 10.41
C ASP A 317 19.62 -7.09 11.28
N LEU A 318 18.99 -7.36 12.41
CA LEU A 318 18.53 -6.35 13.37
C LEU A 318 19.66 -5.76 14.25
N SER A 319 20.90 -5.83 13.81
CA SER A 319 22.05 -5.26 14.53
C SER A 319 22.54 -3.95 13.92
N GLY A 320 23.38 -3.23 14.69
CA GLY A 320 23.93 -1.94 14.31
C GLY A 320 23.09 -0.75 14.78
N ASP A 321 23.48 0.45 14.33
CA ASP A 321 22.71 1.67 14.61
C ASP A 321 21.32 1.56 13.95
N SER A 322 20.30 2.18 14.55
CA SER A 322 18.94 2.14 14.03
C SER A 322 18.28 3.51 14.02
N ILE A 323 17.27 3.64 13.17
CA ILE A 323 16.35 4.79 13.11
C ILE A 323 14.95 4.23 13.30
N SER A 324 14.19 4.82 14.21
CA SER A 324 12.81 4.45 14.50
C SER A 324 11.87 5.62 14.25
N TRP A 325 10.66 5.31 13.79
CA TRP A 325 9.54 6.25 13.67
C TRP A 325 8.23 5.48 13.79
N THR A 326 7.17 6.19 14.13
CA THR A 326 5.80 5.65 14.05
C THR A 326 5.21 6.06 12.71
N ASP A 327 4.57 5.16 11.98
CA ASP A 327 3.86 5.51 10.75
C ASP A 327 2.64 6.38 11.07
N GLY A 328 2.33 7.31 10.12
CA GLY A 328 1.17 8.18 10.25
C GLY A 328 -0.17 7.44 10.25
N PRO A 329 -1.25 8.20 10.15
CA PRO A 329 -1.27 9.57 9.61
C PRO A 329 -0.81 10.64 10.61
N TYR A 330 -0.02 11.62 10.13
CA TYR A 330 0.43 12.76 10.92
C TYR A 330 -0.34 14.04 10.61
N VAL A 331 -1.27 13.99 9.66
CA VAL A 331 -2.10 15.13 9.24
C VAL A 331 -3.54 14.68 9.11
N GLY A 332 -4.46 15.58 9.41
CA GLY A 332 -5.90 15.33 9.25
C GLY A 332 -6.38 15.45 7.80
N THR A 333 -5.57 16.06 6.94
CA THR A 333 -5.97 16.33 5.56
C THR A 333 -4.78 16.23 4.61
N VAL A 334 -4.98 15.59 3.46
CA VAL A 334 -4.07 15.65 2.31
C VAL A 334 -4.76 16.38 1.17
N GLU A 335 -4.25 17.55 0.78
CA GLU A 335 -4.78 18.35 -0.34
C GLU A 335 -3.88 18.17 -1.56
N PHE A 336 -4.45 17.68 -2.63
CA PHE A 336 -3.81 17.58 -3.94
C PHE A 336 -4.22 18.79 -4.77
N SER A 337 -3.30 19.72 -4.95
CA SER A 337 -3.56 20.96 -5.68
C SER A 337 -3.03 20.88 -7.11
N LEU A 338 -3.85 21.19 -8.09
CA LEU A 338 -3.44 21.23 -9.49
C LEU A 338 -2.59 22.49 -9.75
N TYR A 339 -1.38 22.29 -10.23
CA TYR A 339 -0.53 23.38 -10.71
C TYR A 339 -0.71 23.51 -12.22
N GLY A 340 -1.38 24.59 -12.63
CA GLY A 340 -1.41 25.03 -14.03
C GLY A 340 -0.06 25.60 -14.46
N ASP A 341 0.23 25.52 -15.77
CA ASP A 341 1.40 26.15 -16.41
C ASP A 341 1.38 27.68 -16.28
#